data_19e7f69ab6ea57428da99499f623db61
#
_entry.id   19e7f69ab6ea57428da99499f623db61
#
_cell.length_a   1.000
_cell.length_b   1.000
_cell.length_c   1.000
_cell.angle_alpha   90.00
_cell.angle_beta   90.00
_cell.angle_gamma   90.00
#
_symmetry.space_group_name_H-M   'P 1'
#
loop_
_entity.id
_entity.type
_entity.pdbx_description
1 polymer ?
#
loop_
_entity_poly.entity_id
_entity_poly.type
_entity_poly.pdbx_seq_one_letter_code
_entity_poly.pdbx_strand_id
1 'polypeptide(L)' 'MSDPEQRVAEKYARMDFDELADAPLEALGLASSDAVALKQALGIGTVRELAENRFVRRAQAIVNLAGPKQ' A
#
# COMPACT_ATOMS: atom_id res chain seq x y z
N MET A 1 18.18 -16.76 3.52
CA MET A 1 18.21 -15.85 2.35
C MET A 1 16.88 -15.13 2.26
N SER A 2 16.88 -13.82 2.32
CA SER A 2 15.64 -13.05 2.20
C SER A 2 15.19 -13.00 0.74
N ASP A 3 13.87 -13.03 0.52
CA ASP A 3 13.34 -12.90 -0.82
C ASP A 3 13.35 -11.43 -1.29
N PRO A 4 13.15 -11.19 -2.59
CA PRO A 4 13.19 -9.83 -3.12
C PRO A 4 12.15 -8.89 -2.51
N GLU A 5 10.99 -9.40 -2.14
CA GLU A 5 9.95 -8.58 -1.52
C GLU A 5 10.39 -8.07 -0.16
N GLN A 6 11.01 -8.93 0.62
CA GLN A 6 11.51 -8.56 1.93
C GLN A 6 12.61 -7.50 1.82
N ARG A 7 13.48 -7.60 0.82
CA ARG A 7 14.53 -6.62 0.59
C ARG A 7 13.95 -5.24 0.25
N VAL A 8 12.89 -5.23 -0.55
CA VAL A 8 12.21 -3.97 -0.90
C VAL A 8 11.65 -3.33 0.35
N ALA A 9 10.98 -4.11 1.20
CA ALA A 9 10.43 -3.58 2.44
C ALA A 9 11.53 -3.04 3.36
N GLU A 10 12.66 -3.75 3.46
CA GLU A 10 13.79 -3.30 4.27
C GLU A 10 14.37 -1.98 3.77
N LYS A 11 14.41 -1.79 2.46
CA LYS A 11 14.88 -0.54 1.86
C LYS A 11 14.08 0.64 2.38
N TYR A 12 12.78 0.49 2.53
CA TYR A 12 11.90 1.56 2.96
C TYR A 12 11.81 1.72 4.48
N ALA A 13 12.33 0.77 5.25
CA ALA A 13 12.26 0.81 6.71
C ALA A 13 13.01 2.00 7.32
N ARG A 14 13.94 2.60 6.59
CA ARG A 14 14.74 3.73 7.06
C ARG A 14 14.14 5.08 6.68
N MET A 15 13.06 5.09 5.94
CA MET A 15 12.41 6.32 5.53
C MET A 15 11.49 6.85 6.63
N ASP A 16 11.35 8.17 6.73
CA ASP A 16 10.35 8.73 7.62
C ASP A 16 8.96 8.56 7.01
N PHE A 17 7.93 8.90 7.77
CA PHE A 17 6.56 8.68 7.32
C PHE A 17 6.19 9.54 6.11
N ASP A 18 6.73 10.75 5.99
CA ASP A 18 6.46 11.58 4.82
C ASP A 18 7.04 10.95 3.56
N GLU A 19 8.26 10.43 3.65
CA GLU A 19 8.89 9.74 2.53
C GLU A 19 8.13 8.47 2.17
N LEU A 20 7.71 7.71 3.19
CA LEU A 20 6.96 6.47 2.98
C LEU A 20 5.61 6.75 2.33
N ALA A 21 4.96 7.84 2.68
CA ALA A 21 3.67 8.19 2.09
C ALA A 21 3.78 8.41 0.58
N ASP A 22 4.90 8.91 0.11
CA ASP A 22 5.12 9.18 -1.32
C ASP A 22 5.90 8.07 -2.01
N ALA A 23 6.21 7.00 -1.29
CA ALA A 23 6.92 5.85 -1.83
C ALA A 23 5.99 5.00 -2.71
N PRO A 24 6.55 4.21 -3.64
CA PRO A 24 5.73 3.28 -4.42
C PRO A 24 5.12 2.19 -3.54
N LEU A 25 4.13 1.49 -4.09
CA LEU A 25 3.36 0.51 -3.32
C LEU A 25 4.19 -0.66 -2.81
N GLU A 26 5.34 -0.92 -3.41
CA GLU A 26 6.26 -1.94 -2.93
C GLU A 26 6.72 -1.67 -1.50
N ALA A 27 6.66 -0.41 -1.05
CA ALA A 27 6.97 -0.07 0.33
C ALA A 27 6.04 -0.75 1.34
N LEU A 28 4.86 -1.16 0.89
CA LEU A 28 3.91 -1.91 1.72
C LEU A 28 4.17 -3.41 1.72
N GLY A 29 5.16 -3.86 0.97
CA GLY A 29 5.44 -5.28 0.83
C GLY A 29 4.74 -5.94 -0.36
N LEU A 30 4.11 -5.15 -1.22
CA LEU A 30 3.47 -5.69 -2.41
C LEU A 30 4.51 -6.07 -3.45
N ALA A 31 4.25 -7.16 -4.18
CA ALA A 31 5.07 -7.52 -5.31
C ALA A 31 4.94 -6.47 -6.41
N SER A 32 6.00 -6.32 -7.23
CA SER A 32 6.00 -5.34 -8.31
C SER A 32 4.85 -5.56 -9.29
N SER A 33 4.50 -6.81 -9.58
CA SER A 33 3.38 -7.13 -10.47
C SER A 33 2.04 -6.65 -9.93
N ASP A 34 1.85 -6.77 -8.62
CA ASP A 34 0.62 -6.29 -7.98
C ASP A 34 0.57 -4.77 -7.96
N ALA A 35 1.70 -4.12 -7.74
CA ALA A 35 1.79 -2.66 -7.78
C ALA A 35 1.45 -2.13 -9.18
N VAL A 36 1.95 -2.78 -10.22
CA VAL A 36 1.63 -2.42 -11.61
C VAL A 36 0.14 -2.60 -11.87
N ALA A 37 -0.44 -3.70 -11.40
CA ALA A 37 -1.86 -3.97 -11.58
C ALA A 37 -2.74 -2.89 -10.94
N LEU A 38 -2.39 -2.45 -9.72
CA LEU A 38 -3.12 -1.39 -9.05
C LEU A 38 -2.98 -0.06 -9.78
N LYS A 39 -1.81 0.23 -10.31
CA LYS A 39 -1.59 1.44 -11.09
C LYS A 39 -2.48 1.44 -12.33
N GLN A 40 -2.53 0.32 -13.03
CA GLN A 40 -3.31 0.20 -14.25
C GLN A 40 -4.82 0.20 -13.97
N ALA A 41 -5.25 -0.49 -12.93
CA ALA A 41 -6.67 -0.66 -12.63
C ALA A 41 -7.27 0.57 -11.94
N LEU A 42 -6.56 1.20 -11.03
CA LEU A 42 -7.11 2.24 -10.17
C LEU A 42 -6.33 3.55 -10.20
N GLY A 43 -5.23 3.62 -10.95
CA GLY A 43 -4.41 4.81 -11.00
C GLY A 43 -3.60 5.06 -9.74
N ILE A 44 -3.42 4.04 -8.92
CA ILE A 44 -2.72 4.15 -7.63
C ILE A 44 -1.26 3.80 -7.83
N GLY A 45 -0.36 4.76 -7.57
CA GLY A 45 1.07 4.56 -7.72
C GLY A 45 1.87 4.73 -6.46
N THR A 46 1.31 5.35 -5.42
CA THR A 46 2.03 5.60 -4.16
C THR A 46 1.19 5.16 -2.98
N VAL A 47 1.85 5.04 -1.82
CA VAL A 47 1.17 4.72 -0.56
C VAL A 47 0.07 5.75 -0.28
N ARG A 48 0.39 7.04 -0.47
CA ARG A 48 -0.57 8.12 -0.25
C ARG A 48 -1.79 7.97 -1.16
N GLU A 49 -1.57 7.70 -2.44
CA GLU A 49 -2.67 7.53 -3.39
C GLU A 49 -3.56 6.36 -3.02
N LEU A 50 -2.98 5.26 -2.52
CA LEU A 50 -3.75 4.12 -2.04
C LEU A 50 -4.63 4.53 -0.86
N ALA A 51 -4.04 5.20 0.13
CA ALA A 51 -4.75 5.60 1.34
C ALA A 51 -5.88 6.60 1.04
N GLU A 52 -5.69 7.45 0.04
CA GLU A 52 -6.66 8.49 -0.33
C GLU A 52 -7.66 8.02 -1.39
N ASN A 53 -7.46 6.82 -1.94
CA ASN A 53 -8.34 6.30 -2.97
C ASN A 53 -9.76 6.12 -2.43
N ARG A 54 -10.75 6.60 -3.18
CA ARG A 54 -12.15 6.60 -2.75
C ARG A 54 -12.69 5.20 -2.45
N PHE A 55 -12.28 4.21 -3.23
CA PHE A 55 -12.76 2.84 -3.01
C PHE A 55 -12.17 2.24 -1.76
N VAL A 56 -10.88 2.48 -1.51
CA VAL A 56 -10.21 2.02 -0.31
C VAL A 56 -10.84 2.68 0.93
N ARG A 57 -11.05 3.99 0.87
CA ARG A 57 -11.66 4.72 1.99
C ARG A 57 -13.07 4.22 2.26
N ARG A 58 -13.84 3.95 1.21
CA ARG A 58 -15.20 3.43 1.34
C ARG A 58 -15.21 2.04 1.97
N ALA A 59 -14.27 1.18 1.55
CA ALA A 59 -14.13 -0.15 2.14
C ALA A 59 -13.79 -0.06 3.62
N GLN A 60 -12.88 0.82 3.99
CA GLN A 60 -12.51 1.02 5.39
C GLN A 60 -13.70 1.50 6.22
N ALA A 61 -14.50 2.41 5.67
CA ALA A 61 -15.68 2.92 6.35
C ALA A 61 -16.71 1.81 6.59
N ILE A 62 -16.93 0.95 5.59
CA ILE A 62 -17.86 -0.16 5.73
C ILE A 62 -17.41 -1.11 6.83
N VAL A 63 -16.13 -1.45 6.85
CA VAL A 63 -15.59 -2.36 7.86
C VAL A 63 -15.70 -1.73 9.26
N ASN A 64 -15.41 -0.44 9.37
CA ASN A 64 -15.51 0.25 10.66
C ASN A 64 -16.95 0.27 11.17
N LEU A 65 -17.93 0.46 10.28
CA LEU A 65 -19.34 0.46 10.64
C LEU A 65 -19.85 -0.94 11.00
N ALA A 66 -19.31 -1.97 10.34
CA ALA A 66 -19.68 -3.35 10.64
C ALA A 66 -19.10 -3.83 11.96
N GLY A 67 -18.04 -3.17 12.45
CA GLY A 67 -17.34 -3.57 13.66
C GLY A 67 -16.39 -4.74 13.43
N PRO A 68 -15.62 -5.08 14.46
CA PRO A 68 -14.63 -6.15 14.33
C PRO A 68 -15.32 -7.50 14.16
N LYS A 69 -14.74 -8.30 13.27
CA LYS A 69 -15.20 -9.65 13.04
C LYS A 69 -14.55 -10.57 14.06
N GLN A 70 -15.33 -11.41 14.69
CA GLN A 70 -14.83 -12.34 15.69
C GLN A 70 -14.88 -13.77 15.22
#